data_c9cc12125290bbc5ead352b8c7cc628f
#
_entry.id   c9cc12125290bbc5ead352b8c7cc628f
#
_cell.length_a   1.000
_cell.length_b   1.000
_cell.length_c   1.000
_cell.angle_alpha   90.00
_cell.angle_beta   90.00
_cell.angle_gamma   90.00
#
_symmetry.space_group_name_H-M   'P 1'
#
loop_
_entity.id
_entity.type
_entity.pdbx_description
1 polymer ?
#
loop_
_entity_poly.entity_id
_entity_poly.type
_entity_poly.pdbx_seq_one_letter_code
_entity_poly.pdbx_strand_id
1 'polypeptide(L)' 'MENNLYQRAKNAVTNMISNQGSSAEQQQAAKQAIEAAYQEASPEERQQLQQLEQQLQQHNQLK' A
#
# COMPACT_ATOMS: atom_id res chain seq x y z
N MET A 1 -10.89 -14.82 -8.06
CA MET A 1 -10.00 -15.27 -6.99
C MET A 1 -9.40 -14.08 -6.26
N GLU A 2 -9.48 -14.08 -4.98
CA GLU A 2 -8.98 -12.97 -4.21
C GLU A 2 -7.46 -12.97 -4.18
N ASN A 3 -6.89 -11.80 -4.39
CA ASN A 3 -5.45 -11.63 -4.31
C ASN A 3 -5.09 -11.25 -2.86
N ASN A 4 -4.59 -12.22 -2.13
CA ASN A 4 -4.23 -11.97 -0.72
C ASN A 4 -3.18 -10.89 -0.59
N LEU A 5 -2.27 -10.83 -1.54
CA LEU A 5 -1.23 -9.81 -1.51
C LEU A 5 -1.82 -8.42 -1.71
N TYR A 6 -2.83 -8.31 -2.58
CA TYR A 6 -3.52 -7.05 -2.77
C TYR A 6 -4.19 -6.59 -1.48
N GLN A 7 -4.87 -7.52 -0.80
CA GLN A 7 -5.51 -7.19 0.47
C GLN A 7 -4.50 -6.79 1.53
N ARG A 8 -3.38 -7.47 1.56
CA ARG A 8 -2.31 -7.11 2.50
C ARG A 8 -1.79 -5.71 2.24
N ALA A 9 -1.59 -5.38 0.97
CA ALA A 9 -1.14 -4.05 0.62
C ALA A 9 -2.16 -2.99 1.04
N LYS A 10 -3.41 -3.26 0.76
CA LYS A 10 -4.48 -2.34 1.13
C LYS A 10 -4.53 -2.14 2.63
N ASN A 11 -4.45 -3.23 3.38
CA ASN A 11 -4.49 -3.15 4.83
C ASN A 11 -3.28 -2.40 5.38
N ALA A 12 -2.10 -2.65 4.82
CA ALA A 12 -0.90 -2.00 5.29
C ALA A 12 -0.98 -0.49 5.08
N VAL A 13 -1.46 -0.07 3.91
CA VAL A 13 -1.59 1.36 3.63
C VAL A 13 -2.65 1.98 4.53
N THR A 14 -3.77 1.30 4.70
CA THR A 14 -4.83 1.81 5.55
C THR A 14 -4.37 1.95 6.99
N ASN A 15 -3.67 0.96 7.49
CA ASN A 15 -3.14 1.01 8.86
C ASN A 15 -2.15 2.16 9.02
N MET A 16 -1.31 2.35 8.02
CA MET A 16 -0.32 3.41 8.09
C MET A 16 -0.97 4.78 8.11
N ILE A 17 -2.00 4.97 7.28
CA ILE A 17 -2.69 6.25 7.22
C ILE A 17 -3.46 6.50 8.52
N SER A 18 -4.11 5.46 9.05
CA SER A 18 -4.87 5.59 10.30
C SER A 18 -3.98 5.84 11.48
N ASN A 19 -2.78 5.34 11.45
CA ASN A 19 -1.87 5.40 12.58
C ASN A 19 -0.95 6.59 12.41
N GLN A 20 -1.34 7.72 12.95
CA GLN A 20 -0.53 8.93 12.88
C GLN A 20 0.79 8.69 13.59
N GLY A 21 1.86 9.04 12.94
CA GLY A 21 3.18 8.80 13.49
C GLY A 21 3.74 7.46 13.14
N SER A 22 3.30 6.90 12.01
CA SER A 22 3.84 5.65 11.52
C SER A 22 5.35 5.78 11.30
N SER A 23 6.06 4.71 11.62
CA SER A 23 7.51 4.69 11.50
C SER A 23 7.92 4.45 10.04
N ALA A 24 9.21 4.69 9.77
CA ALA A 24 9.76 4.39 8.46
C ALA A 24 9.64 2.90 8.14
N GLU A 25 9.69 2.06 9.17
CA GLU A 25 9.52 0.63 8.97
C GLU A 25 8.15 0.30 8.43
N GLN A 26 7.11 0.94 8.96
CA GLN A 26 5.75 0.70 8.49
C GLN A 26 5.59 1.18 7.06
N GLN A 27 6.17 2.31 6.72
CA GLN A 27 6.12 2.82 5.36
C GLN A 27 6.80 1.87 4.39
N GLN A 28 7.95 1.36 4.78
CA GLN A 28 8.68 0.41 3.95
C GLN A 28 7.91 -0.89 3.80
N ALA A 29 7.30 -1.37 4.87
CA ALA A 29 6.51 -2.58 4.80
C ALA A 29 5.32 -2.41 3.87
N ALA A 30 4.65 -1.27 3.92
CA ALA A 30 3.53 -1.00 3.03
C ALA A 30 3.98 -0.97 1.58
N LYS A 31 5.12 -0.32 1.32
CA LYS A 31 5.65 -0.25 -0.03
C LYS A 31 5.99 -1.63 -0.56
N GLN A 32 6.64 -2.46 0.26
CA GLN A 32 6.98 -3.81 -0.14
C GLN A 32 5.73 -4.65 -0.40
N ALA A 33 4.70 -4.46 0.41
CA ALA A 33 3.45 -5.18 0.19
C ALA A 33 2.82 -4.79 -1.13
N ILE A 34 2.87 -3.50 -1.47
CA ILE A 34 2.35 -3.03 -2.74
C ILE A 34 3.13 -3.64 -3.90
N GLU A 35 4.46 -3.65 -3.80
CA GLU A 35 5.28 -4.22 -4.86
C GLU A 35 5.01 -5.71 -5.05
N ALA A 36 4.89 -6.44 -3.96
CA ALA A 36 4.58 -7.87 -4.05
C ALA A 36 3.21 -8.10 -4.69
N ALA A 37 2.24 -7.26 -4.32
CA ALA A 37 0.91 -7.38 -4.90
C ALA A 37 0.92 -7.08 -6.39
N TYR A 38 1.76 -6.15 -6.83
CA TYR A 38 1.86 -5.80 -8.23
C TYR A 38 2.23 -7.00 -9.10
N GLN A 39 3.09 -7.84 -8.60
CA GLN A 39 3.58 -8.96 -9.37
C GLN A 39 2.48 -9.96 -9.70
N GLU A 40 1.49 -10.07 -8.83
CA GLU A 40 0.41 -11.02 -9.02
C GLU A 40 -0.92 -10.36 -9.32
N ALA A 41 -0.93 -9.05 -9.49
CA ALA A 41 -2.17 -8.32 -9.66
C ALA A 41 -2.63 -8.35 -11.11
N SER A 42 -3.95 -8.40 -11.30
CA SER A 42 -4.55 -8.17 -12.59
C SER A 42 -4.43 -6.70 -12.97
N PRO A 43 -4.68 -6.35 -14.25
CA PRO A 43 -4.60 -4.94 -14.64
C PRO A 43 -5.51 -4.03 -13.80
N GLU A 44 -6.68 -4.51 -13.43
CA GLU A 44 -7.57 -3.72 -12.59
C GLU A 44 -6.99 -3.51 -11.21
N GLU A 45 -6.44 -4.57 -10.64
CA GLU A 45 -5.83 -4.47 -9.33
C GLU A 45 -4.60 -3.57 -9.34
N ARG A 46 -3.87 -3.59 -10.44
CA ARG A 46 -2.70 -2.72 -10.56
C ARG A 46 -3.10 -1.26 -10.51
N GLN A 47 -4.21 -0.91 -11.13
CA GLN A 47 -4.69 0.47 -11.06
C GLN A 47 -5.04 0.86 -9.64
N GLN A 48 -5.66 -0.03 -8.89
CA GLN A 48 -5.98 0.24 -7.51
C GLN A 48 -4.73 0.34 -6.65
N LEU A 49 -3.74 -0.50 -6.95
CA LEU A 49 -2.48 -0.42 -6.24
C LEU A 49 -1.76 0.89 -6.50
N GLN A 50 -1.87 1.41 -7.71
CA GLN A 50 -1.29 2.73 -8.01
C GLN A 50 -1.94 3.80 -7.15
N GLN A 51 -3.23 3.72 -6.94
CA GLN A 51 -3.91 4.68 -6.08
C GLN A 51 -3.42 4.57 -4.63
N LEU A 52 -3.22 3.35 -4.16
CA LEU A 52 -2.68 3.15 -2.83
C LEU A 52 -1.28 3.76 -2.70
N GLU A 53 -0.48 3.57 -3.74
CA GLU A 53 0.87 4.12 -3.74
C GLU A 53 0.84 5.64 -3.69
N GLN A 54 -0.08 6.25 -4.42
CA GLN A 54 -0.24 7.70 -4.38
C GLN A 54 -0.65 8.18 -3.00
N GLN A 55 -1.56 7.46 -2.36
CA GLN A 55 -1.97 7.81 -1.00
C GLN A 55 -0.80 7.72 -0.03
N LEU A 56 0.01 6.71 -0.20
CA LEU A 56 1.19 6.54 0.63
C LEU A 56 2.15 7.71 0.47
N GLN A 57 2.38 8.12 -0.78
CA GLN A 57 3.28 9.23 -1.04
C GLN A 57 2.74 10.54 -0.50
N GLN A 58 1.43 10.76 -0.66
CA GLN A 58 0.82 11.97 -0.14
C GLN A 58 0.92 12.03 1.38
N HIS A 59 0.72 10.90 2.03
CA HIS A 59 0.84 10.85 3.47
C HIS A 59 2.26 11.21 3.92
N ASN A 60 3.24 10.74 3.18
CA ASN A 60 4.63 11.06 3.47
C ASN A 60 4.93 12.55 3.31
N GLN A 61 4.34 13.16 2.31
CA GLN A 61 4.62 14.56 2.01
C GLN A 61 3.97 15.51 3.01
N LEU A 62 2.93 15.04 3.68
CA LEU A 62 2.22 15.88 4.63
C LEU A 62 2.93 16.04 5.95
N LYS A 63 4.05 15.40 6.11
CA LYS A 63 4.83 15.55 7.34
C LYS A 63 5.56 16.87 7.43
#